data_2adb4ac4f035013c5469f7bde9e371b6
#
_entry.id   2adb4ac4f035013c5469f7bde9e371b6
#
_cell.length_a   1.000
_cell.length_b   1.000
_cell.length_c   1.000
_cell.angle_alpha   90.00
_cell.angle_beta   90.00
_cell.angle_gamma   90.00
#
_symmetry.space_group_name_H-M   'P 1'
#
loop_
_entity.id
_entity.type
_entity.pdbx_description
1 polymer ?
#
loop_
_entity_poly.entity_id
_entity_poly.type
_entity_poly.pdbx_seq_one_letter_code
_entity_poly.pdbx_strand_id
1 'polypeptide(L)'
;SHHYAQTAPCGPSRASLLTGTYQHVHRSVQNGTPLDSRFTNLALEVKAAGYDPVLFGHTDTTVDPRTVLEADPRLEDYEGHLPGFRVGLDLPEDREAWFQWLGGRGHDVSDRKRFLRPRDDVPIPEGRGASWPPSPFAADETETAFVVGEILEELEKCQTVDDPWFVHASIYRPHPPFVVPEPYHDLVDPVDVPAPIVDQEGVDLLFVDAAHRFSVYRPPKNDLDLRQVRATYYGMMAEVDAQMGRLLEGLDALEMSEHTIVVVTSDHGEMLGDHGLMSKLGFFDQAFHIPLIVRYPALGESTVAGRVVDSFTENLDVMPTLLDLIGAEIPRQCQGQSLRSFLDGSMPEGGAPEGWRTSVHWEFDFRTWAGAVGLSGHSCNLAVHRDHSGKYVHFAGWPAIFFDLEKDPDERQPLSDHCEMSNYASALLDWRLTTDEQVLSDHLALPGGMIVLDG
;
A
#
# COMPACT_ATOMS: atom_id res chain seq x y z
N SER A 1 9.92 -11.44 6.07
CA SER A 1 9.78 -11.23 4.61
C SER A 1 10.17 -9.81 4.25
N HIS A 2 10.62 -9.62 3.02
CA HIS A 2 11.10 -8.35 2.51
C HIS A 2 10.22 -7.91 1.34
N HIS A 3 8.98 -7.51 1.65
CA HIS A 3 8.02 -7.02 0.67
C HIS A 3 7.86 -5.51 0.78
N TYR A 4 7.96 -4.80 -0.36
CA TYR A 4 8.03 -3.34 -0.37
C TYR A 4 7.02 -2.72 -1.32
N ALA A 5 6.47 -1.57 -0.93
CA ALA A 5 5.75 -0.66 -1.82
C ALA A 5 6.74 0.14 -2.68
N GLN A 6 6.36 0.49 -3.91
CA GLN A 6 7.25 1.19 -4.86
C GLN A 6 7.07 2.69 -4.85
N THR A 7 6.08 3.18 -4.12
CA THR A 7 5.82 4.62 -3.97
C THR A 7 4.82 4.88 -2.85
N ALA A 8 4.65 6.15 -2.50
CA ALA A 8 3.62 6.70 -1.64
C ALA A 8 3.19 8.08 -2.20
N PRO A 9 2.02 8.62 -1.82
CA PRO A 9 0.99 8.07 -0.95
C PRO A 9 0.09 7.04 -1.63
N CYS A 10 -1.16 6.88 -1.15
CA CYS A 10 -2.10 5.81 -1.52
C CYS A 10 -2.33 5.68 -3.04
N GLY A 11 -2.74 6.75 -3.72
CA GLY A 11 -3.05 6.72 -5.17
C GLY A 11 -1.89 6.22 -6.03
N PRO A 12 -0.67 6.80 -5.94
CA PRO A 12 0.51 6.29 -6.64
C PRO A 12 0.82 4.83 -6.32
N SER A 13 0.76 4.43 -5.05
CA SER A 13 1.05 3.05 -4.65
C SER A 13 0.03 2.06 -5.20
N ARG A 14 -1.26 2.40 -5.15
CA ARG A 14 -2.33 1.58 -5.76
C ARG A 14 -2.21 1.53 -7.27
N ALA A 15 -1.76 2.61 -7.92
CA ALA A 15 -1.44 2.59 -9.34
C ALA A 15 -0.33 1.56 -9.64
N SER A 16 0.77 1.54 -8.85
CA SER A 16 1.82 0.52 -9.00
C SER A 16 1.29 -0.90 -8.80
N LEU A 17 0.55 -1.14 -7.71
CA LEU A 17 -0.04 -2.44 -7.39
C LEU A 17 -0.94 -2.97 -8.52
N LEU A 18 -1.85 -2.11 -9.02
CA LEU A 18 -2.93 -2.51 -9.92
C LEU A 18 -2.54 -2.46 -11.40
N THR A 19 -1.43 -1.81 -11.77
CA THR A 19 -0.89 -1.81 -13.14
C THR A 19 0.36 -2.67 -13.32
N GLY A 20 0.98 -3.10 -12.21
CA GLY A 20 2.24 -3.84 -12.23
C GLY A 20 3.44 -2.99 -12.68
N THR A 21 3.37 -1.64 -12.55
CA THR A 21 4.40 -0.73 -13.07
C THR A 21 4.97 0.19 -11.99
N TYR A 22 6.22 0.62 -12.16
CA TYR A 22 6.86 1.61 -11.27
C TYR A 22 6.30 3.02 -11.48
N GLN A 23 6.46 3.88 -10.46
CA GLN A 23 5.96 5.27 -10.50
C GLN A 23 6.51 6.06 -11.69
N HIS A 24 7.79 5.89 -12.05
CA HIS A 24 8.38 6.60 -13.19
C HIS A 24 7.79 6.20 -14.54
N VAL A 25 7.08 5.07 -14.62
CA VAL A 25 6.38 4.59 -15.81
C VAL A 25 4.94 5.11 -15.81
N HIS A 26 4.15 4.81 -14.79
CA HIS A 26 2.75 5.23 -14.75
C HIS A 26 2.53 6.72 -14.45
N ARG A 27 3.51 7.41 -13.84
CA ARG A 27 3.53 8.86 -13.56
C ARG A 27 2.38 9.38 -12.69
N SER A 28 1.58 8.54 -12.07
CA SER A 28 0.73 8.94 -10.96
C SER A 28 1.63 9.19 -9.75
N VAL A 29 1.79 10.43 -9.30
CA VAL A 29 2.85 10.83 -8.36
C VAL A 29 2.32 11.40 -7.04
N GLN A 30 1.03 11.74 -7.00
CA GLN A 30 0.31 12.26 -5.84
C GLN A 30 -1.12 11.76 -5.89
N ASN A 31 -1.83 11.72 -4.76
CA ASN A 31 -3.28 11.54 -4.78
C ASN A 31 -3.91 12.61 -5.69
N GLY A 32 -4.83 12.19 -6.56
CA GLY A 32 -5.42 13.05 -7.58
C GLY A 32 -4.59 13.23 -8.85
N THR A 33 -3.38 12.65 -8.96
CA THR A 33 -2.71 12.61 -10.26
C THR A 33 -3.40 11.59 -11.15
N PRO A 34 -3.92 12.00 -12.35
CA PRO A 34 -4.59 11.08 -13.26
C PRO A 34 -3.67 9.93 -13.70
N LEU A 35 -4.25 8.72 -13.77
CA LEU A 35 -3.58 7.58 -14.38
C LEU A 35 -3.81 7.63 -15.91
N ASP A 36 -2.74 7.46 -16.68
CA ASP A 36 -2.81 7.40 -18.14
C ASP A 36 -3.65 6.19 -18.59
N SER A 37 -4.70 6.44 -19.36
CA SER A 37 -5.66 5.42 -19.84
C SER A 37 -5.05 4.36 -20.77
N ARG A 38 -3.81 4.54 -21.23
CA ARG A 38 -3.09 3.54 -22.03
C ARG A 38 -2.66 2.33 -21.21
N PHE A 39 -2.54 2.46 -19.89
CA PHE A 39 -2.23 1.33 -19.01
C PHE A 39 -3.46 0.47 -18.80
N THR A 40 -3.29 -0.84 -19.02
CA THR A 40 -4.23 -1.81 -18.49
C THR A 40 -4.05 -1.96 -16.98
N ASN A 41 -4.96 -2.66 -16.32
CA ASN A 41 -4.92 -2.87 -14.89
C ASN A 41 -5.49 -4.24 -14.52
N LEU A 42 -5.25 -4.65 -13.28
CA LEU A 42 -5.67 -5.97 -12.78
C LEU A 42 -7.16 -6.25 -13.02
N ALA A 43 -8.04 -5.26 -12.83
CA ALA A 43 -9.48 -5.45 -13.03
C ALA A 43 -9.84 -5.74 -14.49
N LEU A 44 -9.22 -5.03 -15.43
CA LEU A 44 -9.43 -5.25 -16.86
C LEU A 44 -8.91 -6.63 -17.29
N GLU A 45 -7.74 -7.04 -16.80
CA GLU A 45 -7.12 -8.31 -17.16
C GLU A 45 -7.88 -9.52 -16.58
N VAL A 46 -8.28 -9.47 -15.30
CA VAL A 46 -9.10 -10.55 -14.72
C VAL A 46 -10.47 -10.61 -15.37
N LYS A 47 -11.04 -9.47 -15.79
CA LYS A 47 -12.28 -9.43 -16.55
C LYS A 47 -12.13 -10.05 -17.94
N ALA A 48 -11.01 -9.79 -18.63
CA ALA A 48 -10.69 -10.41 -19.91
C ALA A 48 -10.50 -11.94 -19.78
N ALA A 49 -10.04 -12.40 -18.59
CA ALA A 49 -9.93 -13.82 -18.25
C ALA A 49 -11.28 -14.46 -17.84
N GLY A 50 -12.38 -13.71 -17.87
CA GLY A 50 -13.74 -14.21 -17.62
C GLY A 50 -14.24 -14.07 -16.18
N TYR A 51 -13.53 -13.36 -15.31
CA TYR A 51 -13.98 -13.06 -13.94
C TYR A 51 -14.89 -11.83 -13.91
N ASP A 52 -15.73 -11.70 -12.86
CA ASP A 52 -16.43 -10.47 -12.51
C ASP A 52 -15.67 -9.74 -11.40
N PRO A 53 -14.87 -8.68 -11.71
CA PRO A 53 -14.13 -7.95 -10.70
C PRO A 53 -15.02 -6.95 -9.98
N VAL A 54 -15.17 -7.13 -8.67
CA VAL A 54 -15.97 -6.28 -7.79
C VAL A 54 -15.05 -5.50 -6.84
N LEU A 55 -15.30 -4.19 -6.72
CA LEU A 55 -14.58 -3.28 -5.84
C LEU A 55 -15.42 -2.96 -4.60
N PHE A 56 -14.82 -3.10 -3.43
CA PHE A 56 -15.30 -2.58 -2.15
C PHE A 56 -14.32 -1.54 -1.64
N GLY A 57 -14.75 -0.29 -1.49
CA GLY A 57 -13.92 0.87 -1.21
C GLY A 57 -13.60 1.68 -2.47
N HIS A 58 -12.38 2.13 -2.62
CA HIS A 58 -11.93 2.96 -3.75
C HIS A 58 -10.49 2.59 -4.17
N THR A 59 -10.03 3.08 -5.32
CA THR A 59 -8.67 2.83 -5.82
C THR A 59 -7.77 4.07 -5.83
N ASP A 60 -8.24 5.22 -5.35
CA ASP A 60 -7.54 6.52 -5.40
C ASP A 60 -7.08 6.89 -6.82
N THR A 61 -7.91 6.60 -7.81
CA THR A 61 -7.54 6.80 -9.22
C THR A 61 -8.37 7.88 -9.84
N THR A 62 -7.76 8.99 -10.21
CA THR A 62 -8.39 10.03 -11.02
C THR A 62 -8.41 9.61 -12.48
N VAL A 63 -9.55 9.82 -13.15
CA VAL A 63 -9.73 9.51 -14.57
C VAL A 63 -8.77 10.33 -15.45
N ASP A 64 -8.30 9.75 -16.55
CA ASP A 64 -7.50 10.46 -17.55
C ASP A 64 -8.31 11.57 -18.23
N PRO A 65 -7.95 12.86 -18.02
CA PRO A 65 -8.73 13.98 -18.55
C PRO A 65 -8.76 14.04 -20.09
N ARG A 66 -7.88 13.30 -20.77
CA ARG A 66 -7.84 13.23 -22.23
C ARG A 66 -8.93 12.32 -22.81
N THR A 67 -9.56 11.50 -21.97
CA THR A 67 -10.54 10.48 -22.39
C THR A 67 -11.98 10.86 -22.07
N VAL A 68 -12.20 11.97 -21.38
CA VAL A 68 -13.51 12.42 -20.91
C VAL A 68 -13.77 13.87 -21.30
N LEU A 69 -15.02 14.31 -21.16
CA LEU A 69 -15.36 15.71 -21.36
C LEU A 69 -14.86 16.58 -20.20
N GLU A 70 -14.54 17.84 -20.46
CA GLU A 70 -14.04 18.79 -19.45
C GLU A 70 -14.97 18.96 -18.23
N ALA A 71 -16.27 18.74 -18.39
CA ALA A 71 -17.27 18.82 -17.33
C ALA A 71 -17.60 17.44 -16.71
N ASP A 72 -16.77 16.42 -16.93
CA ASP A 72 -16.98 15.10 -16.35
C ASP A 72 -16.77 15.16 -14.83
N PRO A 73 -17.75 14.77 -13.99
CA PRO A 73 -17.63 14.88 -12.53
C PRO A 73 -16.50 14.04 -11.94
N ARG A 74 -16.02 13.00 -12.63
CA ARG A 74 -14.87 12.20 -12.20
C ARG A 74 -13.55 12.97 -12.20
N LEU A 75 -13.49 14.13 -12.85
CA LEU A 75 -12.33 15.03 -12.82
C LEU A 75 -12.20 15.79 -11.49
N GLU A 76 -13.26 15.84 -10.69
CA GLU A 76 -13.32 16.46 -9.37
C GLU A 76 -13.10 15.46 -8.23
N ASP A 77 -12.96 14.17 -8.58
CA ASP A 77 -12.80 13.07 -7.64
C ASP A 77 -11.38 12.49 -7.69
N TYR A 78 -10.65 12.55 -6.58
CA TYR A 78 -9.33 11.93 -6.47
C TYR A 78 -9.37 10.49 -5.92
N GLU A 79 -10.51 10.07 -5.38
CA GLU A 79 -10.76 8.73 -4.82
C GLU A 79 -11.52 7.83 -5.80
N GLY A 80 -11.45 8.12 -7.08
CA GLY A 80 -12.17 7.40 -8.13
C GLY A 80 -11.77 5.94 -8.26
N HIS A 81 -12.47 5.27 -9.16
CA HIS A 81 -12.34 3.83 -9.39
C HIS A 81 -11.63 3.55 -10.71
N LEU A 82 -10.68 2.61 -10.69
CA LEU A 82 -10.06 2.09 -11.91
C LEU A 82 -11.10 1.45 -12.84
N PRO A 83 -10.98 1.66 -14.16
CA PRO A 83 -11.80 0.97 -15.15
C PRO A 83 -11.70 -0.56 -15.01
N GLY A 84 -12.79 -1.24 -15.28
CA GLY A 84 -12.88 -2.71 -15.22
C GLY A 84 -13.65 -3.22 -14.02
N PHE A 85 -13.56 -2.58 -12.88
CA PHE A 85 -14.33 -2.94 -11.70
C PHE A 85 -15.83 -2.64 -11.84
N ARG A 86 -16.65 -3.55 -11.35
CA ARG A 86 -18.00 -3.26 -10.88
C ARG A 86 -17.90 -2.79 -9.43
N VAL A 87 -18.51 -1.67 -9.10
CA VAL A 87 -18.49 -1.14 -7.73
C VAL A 87 -19.54 -1.87 -6.90
N GLY A 88 -19.11 -2.66 -5.92
CA GLY A 88 -19.96 -3.31 -4.93
C GLY A 88 -20.29 -2.34 -3.78
N LEU A 89 -19.26 -1.65 -3.28
CA LEU A 89 -19.39 -0.61 -2.28
C LEU A 89 -18.45 0.54 -2.61
N ASP A 90 -18.97 1.75 -2.76
CA ASP A 90 -18.19 2.97 -2.83
C ASP A 90 -18.02 3.54 -1.42
N LEU A 91 -16.76 3.67 -0.98
CA LEU A 91 -16.43 4.16 0.36
C LEU A 91 -15.23 5.12 0.32
N PRO A 92 -15.43 6.35 -0.19
CA PRO A 92 -14.41 7.39 -0.17
C PRO A 92 -14.17 7.95 1.25
N GLU A 93 -13.25 8.90 1.40
CA GLU A 93 -12.86 9.49 2.69
C GLU A 93 -14.02 10.15 3.45
N ASP A 94 -15.06 10.60 2.76
CA ASP A 94 -16.27 11.16 3.37
C ASP A 94 -17.14 10.10 4.08
N ARG A 95 -16.94 8.82 3.79
CA ARG A 95 -17.58 7.64 4.42
C ARG A 95 -19.09 7.68 4.40
N GLU A 96 -19.68 8.28 3.39
CA GLU A 96 -21.15 8.50 3.33
C GLU A 96 -21.94 7.19 3.54
N ALA A 97 -21.55 6.11 2.86
CA ALA A 97 -22.23 4.82 2.96
C ALA A 97 -22.18 4.24 4.40
N TRP A 98 -21.02 4.33 5.05
CA TRP A 98 -20.88 3.87 6.43
C TRP A 98 -21.70 4.70 7.41
N PHE A 99 -21.74 6.03 7.26
CA PHE A 99 -22.57 6.89 8.10
C PHE A 99 -24.08 6.62 7.91
N GLN A 100 -24.51 6.35 6.69
CA GLN A 100 -25.89 5.95 6.43
C GLN A 100 -26.21 4.62 7.12
N TRP A 101 -25.30 3.66 7.05
CA TRP A 101 -25.44 2.36 7.71
C TRP A 101 -25.48 2.49 9.24
N LEU A 102 -24.62 3.34 9.86
CA LEU A 102 -24.68 3.66 11.29
C LEU A 102 -26.01 4.31 11.68
N GLY A 103 -26.50 5.24 10.85
CA GLY A 103 -27.81 5.86 11.05
C GLY A 103 -28.96 4.83 11.05
N GLY A 104 -28.90 3.84 10.17
CA GLY A 104 -29.81 2.70 10.13
C GLY A 104 -29.76 1.83 11.39
N ARG A 105 -28.63 1.81 12.10
CA ARG A 105 -28.45 1.13 13.40
C ARG A 105 -28.86 1.97 14.62
N GLY A 106 -29.33 3.20 14.39
CA GLY A 106 -29.85 4.08 15.43
C GLY A 106 -28.88 5.12 15.96
N HIS A 107 -27.69 5.27 15.35
CA HIS A 107 -26.79 6.35 15.70
C HIS A 107 -27.28 7.71 15.16
N ASP A 108 -27.10 8.76 15.95
CA ASP A 108 -27.26 10.13 15.46
C ASP A 108 -25.98 10.55 14.71
N VAL A 109 -26.05 10.51 13.39
CA VAL A 109 -24.93 10.85 12.48
C VAL A 109 -24.93 12.31 12.03
N SER A 110 -25.68 13.19 12.69
CA SER A 110 -25.72 14.63 12.37
C SER A 110 -24.37 15.33 12.60
N ASP A 111 -23.57 14.89 13.59
CA ASP A 111 -22.18 15.28 13.79
C ASP A 111 -21.24 14.10 13.47
N ARG A 112 -20.91 13.92 12.20
CA ARG A 112 -20.01 12.86 11.72
C ARG A 112 -18.61 12.94 12.33
N LYS A 113 -18.12 14.14 12.66
CA LYS A 113 -16.78 14.33 13.20
C LYS A 113 -16.58 13.64 14.56
N ARG A 114 -17.66 13.46 15.34
CA ARG A 114 -17.58 12.74 16.62
C ARG A 114 -17.17 11.27 16.44
N PHE A 115 -17.51 10.66 15.30
CA PHE A 115 -17.16 9.26 15.01
C PHE A 115 -15.70 9.10 14.57
N LEU A 116 -15.05 10.19 14.18
CA LEU A 116 -13.68 10.22 13.71
C LEU A 116 -12.68 10.70 14.77
N ARG A 117 -13.09 10.72 16.05
CA ARG A 117 -12.25 11.14 17.19
C ARG A 117 -12.57 10.29 18.42
N PRO A 118 -11.61 10.18 19.37
CA PRO A 118 -11.85 9.59 20.66
C PRO A 118 -13.01 10.27 21.38
N ARG A 119 -13.78 9.51 22.19
CA ARG A 119 -14.88 10.05 23.00
C ARG A 119 -14.36 11.08 23.99
N ASP A 120 -15.01 12.23 24.06
CA ASP A 120 -14.67 13.33 24.97
C ASP A 120 -15.35 13.23 26.34
N ASP A 121 -16.37 12.35 26.46
CA ASP A 121 -17.09 12.05 27.70
C ASP A 121 -16.45 10.94 28.54
N VAL A 122 -15.36 10.31 28.04
CA VAL A 122 -14.61 9.28 28.77
C VAL A 122 -13.32 9.88 29.36
N PRO A 123 -13.17 9.88 30.68
CA PRO A 123 -11.97 10.40 31.33
C PRO A 123 -10.76 9.53 30.98
N ILE A 124 -9.66 10.18 30.64
CA ILE A 124 -8.38 9.51 30.33
C ILE A 124 -7.74 9.06 31.66
N PRO A 125 -7.48 7.76 31.86
CA PRO A 125 -6.79 7.27 33.06
C PRO A 125 -5.34 7.77 33.15
N GLU A 126 -4.77 7.72 34.35
CA GLU A 126 -3.33 7.93 34.53
C GLU A 126 -2.53 6.90 33.70
N GLY A 127 -1.48 7.36 33.02
CA GLY A 127 -0.66 6.51 32.15
C GLY A 127 -1.23 6.30 30.74
N ARG A 128 -2.32 6.94 30.38
CA ARG A 128 -2.91 6.93 29.02
C ARG A 128 -2.78 8.31 28.36
N GLY A 129 -2.65 8.32 27.04
CA GLY A 129 -2.57 9.54 26.23
C GLY A 129 -3.89 9.91 25.55
N ALA A 130 -3.87 11.01 24.80
CA ALA A 130 -5.06 11.66 24.25
C ALA A 130 -5.89 10.78 23.28
N SER A 131 -5.30 9.80 22.61
CA SER A 131 -6.01 8.89 21.68
C SER A 131 -6.55 7.61 22.35
N TRP A 132 -6.43 7.48 23.69
CA TRP A 132 -6.89 6.29 24.40
C TRP A 132 -8.42 6.11 24.43
N PRO A 133 -9.25 7.18 24.63
CA PRO A 133 -10.69 6.94 24.72
C PRO A 133 -11.24 6.25 23.47
N PRO A 134 -12.17 5.29 23.64
CA PRO A 134 -12.69 4.54 22.50
C PRO A 134 -13.51 5.42 21.56
N SER A 135 -13.77 4.91 20.35
CA SER A 135 -14.77 5.47 19.44
C SER A 135 -16.19 5.36 20.01
N PRO A 136 -17.15 6.16 19.51
CA PRO A 136 -18.54 6.14 20.00
C PRO A 136 -19.39 5.00 19.42
N PHE A 137 -18.81 4.07 18.67
CA PHE A 137 -19.47 2.91 18.06
C PHE A 137 -18.82 1.60 18.53
N ALA A 138 -19.55 0.50 18.38
CA ALA A 138 -19.09 -0.83 18.81
C ALA A 138 -18.09 -1.46 17.81
N ALA A 139 -17.45 -2.56 18.20
CA ALA A 139 -16.47 -3.26 17.39
C ALA A 139 -17.04 -3.86 16.08
N ASP A 140 -18.32 -4.23 16.10
CA ASP A 140 -19.04 -4.70 14.92
C ASP A 140 -19.66 -3.57 14.07
N GLU A 141 -19.34 -2.32 14.43
CA GLU A 141 -19.83 -1.12 13.75
C GLU A 141 -18.68 -0.28 13.13
N THR A 142 -17.47 -0.84 13.08
CA THR A 142 -16.35 -0.19 12.40
C THR A 142 -16.56 -0.13 10.89
N GLU A 143 -15.81 0.76 10.21
CA GLU A 143 -15.77 0.80 8.75
C GLU A 143 -15.32 -0.55 8.18
N THR A 144 -14.33 -1.20 8.80
CA THR A 144 -13.85 -2.53 8.40
C THR A 144 -14.93 -3.59 8.52
N ALA A 145 -15.67 -3.59 9.64
CA ALA A 145 -16.79 -4.52 9.88
C ALA A 145 -17.91 -4.33 8.85
N PHE A 146 -18.19 -3.08 8.46
CA PHE A 146 -19.15 -2.74 7.41
C PHE A 146 -18.70 -3.29 6.06
N VAL A 147 -17.48 -2.97 5.62
CA VAL A 147 -16.92 -3.46 4.34
C VAL A 147 -16.92 -4.98 4.28
N VAL A 148 -16.47 -5.66 5.33
CA VAL A 148 -16.47 -7.13 5.40
C VAL A 148 -17.88 -7.70 5.35
N GLY A 149 -18.86 -7.03 5.97
CA GLY A 149 -20.26 -7.39 5.87
C GLY A 149 -20.77 -7.37 4.43
N GLU A 150 -20.54 -6.28 3.72
CA GLU A 150 -20.92 -6.10 2.30
C GLU A 150 -20.24 -7.13 1.38
N ILE A 151 -18.94 -7.45 1.64
CA ILE A 151 -18.23 -8.49 0.89
C ILE A 151 -18.89 -9.86 1.12
N LEU A 152 -19.21 -10.22 2.36
CA LEU A 152 -19.87 -11.50 2.67
C LEU A 152 -21.23 -11.62 1.98
N GLU A 153 -22.03 -10.54 1.95
CA GLU A 153 -23.30 -10.51 1.20
C GLU A 153 -23.10 -10.69 -0.31
N GLU A 154 -22.01 -10.17 -0.86
CA GLU A 154 -21.68 -10.38 -2.28
C GLU A 154 -21.24 -11.82 -2.55
N LEU A 155 -20.41 -12.41 -1.67
CA LEU A 155 -19.97 -13.80 -1.79
C LEU A 155 -21.14 -14.79 -1.71
N GLU A 156 -22.16 -14.53 -0.89
CA GLU A 156 -23.41 -15.30 -0.85
C GLU A 156 -24.13 -15.30 -2.22
N LYS A 157 -24.12 -14.18 -2.94
CA LYS A 157 -24.68 -14.10 -4.30
C LYS A 157 -23.82 -14.88 -5.29
N CYS A 158 -22.48 -14.79 -5.19
CA CYS A 158 -21.55 -15.54 -6.04
C CYS A 158 -21.71 -17.06 -5.90
N GLN A 159 -22.09 -17.57 -4.72
CA GLN A 159 -22.33 -19.01 -4.50
C GLN A 159 -23.42 -19.58 -5.43
N THR A 160 -24.34 -18.76 -5.89
CA THR A 160 -25.47 -19.16 -6.73
C THR A 160 -25.19 -19.10 -8.22
N VAL A 161 -23.99 -18.69 -8.63
CA VAL A 161 -23.56 -18.47 -10.03
C VAL A 161 -22.31 -19.30 -10.29
N ASP A 162 -22.24 -19.97 -11.44
CA ASP A 162 -21.06 -20.77 -11.83
C ASP A 162 -19.91 -19.91 -12.40
N ASP A 163 -20.10 -18.59 -12.53
CA ASP A 163 -19.09 -17.69 -13.09
C ASP A 163 -17.99 -17.38 -12.05
N PRO A 164 -16.71 -17.36 -12.47
CA PRO A 164 -15.63 -17.02 -11.56
C PRO A 164 -15.70 -15.54 -11.14
N TRP A 165 -15.43 -15.26 -9.89
CA TRP A 165 -15.49 -13.93 -9.31
C TRP A 165 -14.10 -13.45 -8.84
N PHE A 166 -13.96 -12.13 -8.75
CA PHE A 166 -12.79 -11.47 -8.20
C PHE A 166 -13.25 -10.32 -7.29
N VAL A 167 -12.80 -10.27 -6.05
CA VAL A 167 -13.09 -9.19 -5.11
C VAL A 167 -11.81 -8.43 -4.78
N HIS A 168 -11.83 -7.11 -4.97
CA HIS A 168 -10.83 -6.19 -4.47
C HIS A 168 -11.41 -5.40 -3.31
N ALA A 169 -10.90 -5.65 -2.11
CA ALA A 169 -11.29 -4.94 -0.89
C ALA A 169 -10.24 -3.89 -0.52
N SER A 170 -10.60 -2.61 -0.64
CA SER A 170 -9.80 -1.49 -0.16
C SER A 170 -10.26 -1.11 1.24
N ILE A 171 -9.62 -1.68 2.26
CA ILE A 171 -9.93 -1.42 3.66
C ILE A 171 -9.16 -0.19 4.12
N TYR A 172 -9.89 0.81 4.63
CA TYR A 172 -9.32 2.10 5.00
C TYR A 172 -8.42 2.01 6.24
N ARG A 173 -8.80 1.17 7.23
CA ARG A 173 -8.03 0.97 8.47
C ARG A 173 -6.74 0.18 8.21
N PRO A 174 -5.65 0.50 8.94
CA PRO A 174 -5.48 1.39 10.09
C PRO A 174 -5.10 2.84 9.76
N HIS A 175 -5.51 3.40 8.61
CA HIS A 175 -5.29 4.81 8.25
C HIS A 175 -5.88 5.76 9.31
N PRO A 176 -5.28 6.95 9.57
CA PRO A 176 -5.88 7.96 10.45
C PRO A 176 -7.33 8.32 10.07
N PRO A 177 -8.15 8.76 11.04
CA PRO A 177 -7.79 9.14 12.40
C PRO A 177 -7.55 7.95 13.32
N PHE A 178 -6.58 8.09 14.24
CA PHE A 178 -6.21 7.06 15.20
C PHE A 178 -7.25 6.97 16.32
N VAL A 179 -8.28 6.19 16.09
CA VAL A 179 -9.38 5.92 17.02
C VAL A 179 -9.94 4.52 16.74
N VAL A 180 -10.25 3.78 17.80
CA VAL A 180 -10.71 2.39 17.70
C VAL A 180 -11.73 2.10 18.82
N PRO A 181 -12.75 1.24 18.62
CA PRO A 181 -13.75 0.93 19.65
C PRO A 181 -13.20 0.03 20.77
N GLU A 182 -14.02 -0.12 21.82
CA GLU A 182 -13.84 -1.20 22.78
C GLU A 182 -13.98 -2.56 22.07
N PRO A 183 -13.17 -3.60 22.45
CA PRO A 183 -12.13 -3.60 23.48
C PRO A 183 -10.75 -3.16 22.95
N TYR A 184 -10.58 -2.88 21.66
CA TYR A 184 -9.30 -2.65 21.00
C TYR A 184 -8.57 -1.39 21.46
N HIS A 185 -9.29 -0.38 21.99
CA HIS A 185 -8.71 0.88 22.45
C HIS A 185 -7.74 0.71 23.64
N ASP A 186 -7.88 -0.34 24.40
CA ASP A 186 -7.08 -0.65 25.59
C ASP A 186 -6.32 -1.98 25.48
N LEU A 187 -6.24 -2.53 24.26
CA LEU A 187 -5.60 -3.83 24.00
C LEU A 187 -4.09 -3.78 24.25
N VAL A 188 -3.45 -2.66 23.94
CA VAL A 188 -2.00 -2.46 24.04
C VAL A 188 -1.71 -1.33 25.02
N ASP A 189 -0.87 -1.58 26.02
CA ASP A 189 -0.41 -0.53 26.93
C ASP A 189 0.65 0.34 26.23
N PRO A 190 0.56 1.68 26.30
CA PRO A 190 1.58 2.58 25.73
C PRO A 190 2.99 2.34 26.23
N VAL A 191 3.15 1.74 27.42
CA VAL A 191 4.48 1.39 27.97
C VAL A 191 5.11 0.20 27.26
N ASP A 192 4.30 -0.69 26.68
CA ASP A 192 4.76 -1.92 26.01
C ASP A 192 5.06 -1.71 24.51
N VAL A 193 4.67 -0.56 23.94
CA VAL A 193 5.00 -0.30 22.53
C VAL A 193 6.49 -0.01 22.36
N PRO A 194 7.11 -0.44 21.24
CA PRO A 194 8.48 -0.05 20.92
C PRO A 194 8.64 1.46 20.92
N ALA A 195 9.76 1.94 21.48
CA ALA A 195 10.09 3.36 21.41
C ALA A 195 10.26 3.78 19.93
N PRO A 196 9.88 5.01 19.56
CA PRO A 196 10.17 5.52 18.23
C PRO A 196 11.66 5.49 17.93
N ILE A 197 12.00 5.20 16.68
CA ILE A 197 13.37 5.35 16.18
C ILE A 197 13.69 6.86 16.17
N VAL A 198 14.80 7.22 16.77
CA VAL A 198 15.28 8.61 16.84
C VAL A 198 16.62 8.68 16.13
N ASP A 199 16.78 9.65 15.25
CA ASP A 199 18.03 9.90 14.54
C ASP A 199 19.17 10.20 15.53
N GLN A 200 20.41 9.93 15.13
CA GLN A 200 21.57 10.22 15.94
C GLN A 200 21.67 11.75 16.18
N GLU A 201 22.10 12.13 17.38
CA GLU A 201 22.27 13.55 17.73
C GLU A 201 23.23 14.26 16.76
N GLY A 202 22.80 15.40 16.22
CA GLY A 202 23.56 16.19 15.25
C GLY A 202 23.35 15.77 13.78
N VAL A 203 22.50 14.78 13.51
CA VAL A 203 22.07 14.46 12.14
C VAL A 203 21.05 15.50 11.70
N ASP A 204 21.30 16.05 10.51
CA ASP A 204 20.42 17.03 9.87
C ASP A 204 19.99 16.46 8.51
N LEU A 205 18.72 16.07 8.42
CA LEU A 205 18.11 15.53 7.22
C LEU A 205 17.22 16.58 6.56
N LEU A 206 17.69 17.19 5.48
CA LEU A 206 16.95 18.20 4.72
C LEU A 206 15.51 17.80 4.39
N PHE A 207 15.28 16.51 4.14
CA PHE A 207 13.96 15.98 3.86
C PHE A 207 13.05 16.00 5.09
N VAL A 208 13.56 15.60 6.26
CA VAL A 208 12.81 15.59 7.53
C VAL A 208 12.48 17.02 7.95
N ASP A 209 13.45 17.94 7.84
CA ASP A 209 13.24 19.36 8.11
C ASP A 209 12.19 19.97 7.19
N ALA A 210 12.19 19.59 5.93
CA ALA A 210 11.19 20.01 4.96
C ALA A 210 9.80 19.49 5.33
N ALA A 211 9.69 18.20 5.69
CA ALA A 211 8.45 17.58 6.14
C ALA A 211 7.89 18.27 7.40
N HIS A 212 8.75 18.63 8.34
CA HIS A 212 8.34 19.33 9.56
C HIS A 212 7.77 20.75 9.34
N ARG A 213 7.83 21.29 8.13
CA ARG A 213 7.10 22.53 7.79
C ARG A 213 5.58 22.31 7.70
N PHE A 214 5.16 21.07 7.55
CA PHE A 214 3.76 20.65 7.46
C PHE A 214 3.34 19.95 8.75
N SER A 215 2.28 20.42 9.40
CA SER A 215 1.83 19.90 10.70
C SER A 215 1.39 18.44 10.65
N VAL A 216 0.90 17.96 9.50
CA VAL A 216 0.42 16.59 9.29
C VAL A 216 1.53 15.54 9.44
N TYR A 217 2.79 15.92 9.22
CA TYR A 217 3.93 15.01 9.35
C TYR A 217 4.63 15.08 10.71
N ARG A 218 4.16 15.93 11.62
CA ARG A 218 4.77 16.07 12.95
C ARG A 218 4.10 15.13 13.94
N PRO A 219 4.89 14.34 14.70
CA PRO A 219 4.34 13.54 15.79
C PRO A 219 3.84 14.41 16.96
N PRO A 220 3.01 13.85 17.85
CA PRO A 220 2.73 14.44 19.12
C PRO A 220 4.01 14.82 19.87
N LYS A 221 4.02 15.99 20.52
CA LYS A 221 5.21 16.48 21.28
C LYS A 221 5.40 15.76 22.61
N ASN A 222 4.34 15.27 23.19
CA ASN A 222 4.34 14.54 24.46
C ASN A 222 4.62 13.06 24.17
N ASP A 223 5.62 12.48 24.81
CA ASP A 223 6.02 11.09 24.64
C ASP A 223 4.88 10.10 24.95
N LEU A 224 4.09 10.37 26.01
CA LEU A 224 2.94 9.53 26.32
C LEU A 224 1.87 9.54 25.21
N ASP A 225 1.59 10.72 24.65
CA ASP A 225 0.62 10.83 23.54
C ASP A 225 1.13 10.11 22.28
N LEU A 226 2.43 10.19 21.98
CA LEU A 226 3.01 9.47 20.86
C LEU A 226 2.93 7.94 21.05
N ARG A 227 3.32 7.45 22.25
CA ARG A 227 3.19 6.03 22.59
C ARG A 227 1.75 5.56 22.56
N GLN A 228 0.80 6.39 23.00
CA GLN A 228 -0.63 6.07 22.93
C GLN A 228 -1.12 6.00 21.48
N VAL A 229 -0.68 6.90 20.60
CA VAL A 229 -1.01 6.81 19.16
C VAL A 229 -0.52 5.48 18.58
N ARG A 230 0.70 5.03 18.92
CA ARG A 230 1.23 3.72 18.50
C ARG A 230 0.40 2.57 19.05
N ALA A 231 0.04 2.61 20.34
CA ALA A 231 -0.81 1.61 20.99
C ALA A 231 -2.21 1.57 20.33
N THR A 232 -2.80 2.73 20.05
CA THR A 232 -4.08 2.84 19.34
C THR A 232 -3.98 2.26 17.92
N TYR A 233 -2.89 2.51 17.21
CA TYR A 233 -2.66 1.93 15.88
C TYR A 233 -2.59 0.42 15.92
N TYR A 234 -1.90 -0.18 16.90
CA TYR A 234 -1.91 -1.64 17.09
C TYR A 234 -3.30 -2.18 17.44
N GLY A 235 -4.09 -1.42 18.21
CA GLY A 235 -5.50 -1.74 18.45
C GLY A 235 -6.33 -1.73 17.16
N MET A 236 -6.09 -0.74 16.27
CA MET A 236 -6.73 -0.69 14.95
C MET A 236 -6.31 -1.88 14.07
N MET A 237 -5.02 -2.27 14.08
CA MET A 237 -4.54 -3.46 13.37
C MET A 237 -5.21 -4.74 13.88
N ALA A 238 -5.36 -4.88 15.21
CA ALA A 238 -6.04 -6.04 15.81
C ALA A 238 -7.54 -6.08 15.43
N GLU A 239 -8.18 -4.93 15.27
CA GLU A 239 -9.56 -4.83 14.75
C GLU A 239 -9.63 -5.31 13.31
N VAL A 240 -8.73 -4.86 12.43
CA VAL A 240 -8.64 -5.31 11.04
C VAL A 240 -8.39 -6.82 10.97
N ASP A 241 -7.46 -7.35 11.76
CA ASP A 241 -7.15 -8.78 11.83
C ASP A 241 -8.39 -9.61 12.22
N ALA A 242 -9.16 -9.14 13.22
CA ALA A 242 -10.41 -9.80 13.62
C ALA A 242 -11.45 -9.81 12.48
N GLN A 243 -11.55 -8.73 11.68
CA GLN A 243 -12.45 -8.69 10.53
C GLN A 243 -11.94 -9.56 9.37
N MET A 244 -10.62 -9.67 9.18
CA MET A 244 -10.05 -10.65 8.23
C MET A 244 -10.38 -12.09 8.65
N GLY A 245 -10.29 -12.40 9.95
CA GLY A 245 -10.75 -13.67 10.50
C GLY A 245 -12.22 -13.96 10.16
N ARG A 246 -13.12 -12.97 10.38
CA ARG A 246 -14.53 -13.07 10.01
C ARG A 246 -14.75 -13.31 8.52
N LEU A 247 -13.96 -12.68 7.64
CA LEU A 247 -14.03 -12.91 6.20
C LEU A 247 -13.62 -14.33 5.82
N LEU A 248 -12.53 -14.84 6.42
CA LEU A 248 -12.07 -16.21 6.18
C LEU A 248 -13.07 -17.25 6.70
N GLU A 249 -13.65 -17.04 7.88
CA GLU A 249 -14.74 -17.88 8.43
C GLU A 249 -15.97 -17.86 7.50
N GLY A 250 -16.28 -16.71 6.90
CA GLY A 250 -17.35 -16.59 5.91
C GLY A 250 -17.09 -17.40 4.64
N LEU A 251 -15.86 -17.35 4.11
CA LEU A 251 -15.46 -18.20 2.97
C LEU A 251 -15.57 -19.69 3.30
N ASP A 252 -15.19 -20.10 4.50
CA ASP A 252 -15.30 -21.48 4.95
C ASP A 252 -16.80 -21.90 5.07
N ALA A 253 -17.64 -21.06 5.64
CA ALA A 253 -19.07 -21.32 5.79
C ALA A 253 -19.80 -21.41 4.44
N LEU A 254 -19.32 -20.69 3.42
CA LEU A 254 -19.81 -20.77 2.04
C LEU A 254 -19.18 -21.90 1.22
N GLU A 255 -18.28 -22.70 1.80
CA GLU A 255 -17.54 -23.79 1.14
C GLU A 255 -16.68 -23.29 -0.05
N MET A 256 -16.22 -22.02 0.01
CA MET A 256 -15.43 -21.36 -1.05
C MET A 256 -13.91 -21.39 -0.78
N SER A 257 -13.47 -21.66 0.44
CA SER A 257 -12.07 -21.53 0.87
C SER A 257 -11.08 -22.34 0.04
N GLU A 258 -11.45 -23.56 -0.36
CA GLU A 258 -10.60 -24.47 -1.14
C GLU A 258 -10.44 -24.06 -2.62
N HIS A 259 -11.20 -23.05 -3.06
CA HIS A 259 -11.22 -22.58 -4.45
C HIS A 259 -10.89 -21.07 -4.55
N THR A 260 -10.50 -20.44 -3.43
CA THR A 260 -10.25 -18.99 -3.37
C THR A 260 -8.80 -18.69 -3.05
N ILE A 261 -8.14 -17.97 -3.96
CA ILE A 261 -6.84 -17.34 -3.67
C ILE A 261 -7.12 -16.10 -2.81
N VAL A 262 -6.44 -16.00 -1.67
CA VAL A 262 -6.52 -14.82 -0.81
C VAL A 262 -5.16 -14.14 -0.77
N VAL A 263 -5.14 -12.84 -1.08
CA VAL A 263 -3.95 -12.00 -0.98
C VAL A 263 -4.24 -10.87 0.00
N VAL A 264 -3.40 -10.73 1.02
CA VAL A 264 -3.44 -9.61 1.97
C VAL A 264 -2.14 -8.83 1.84
N THR A 265 -2.25 -7.56 1.51
CA THR A 265 -1.12 -6.62 1.43
C THR A 265 -1.56 -5.23 1.89
N SER A 266 -0.64 -4.28 1.90
CA SER A 266 -0.92 -2.85 2.13
C SER A 266 -0.40 -2.04 0.95
N ASP A 267 -0.98 -0.86 0.72
CA ASP A 267 -0.47 0.09 -0.25
C ASP A 267 0.81 0.79 0.25
N HIS A 268 0.94 1.06 1.55
CA HIS A 268 2.11 1.62 2.20
C HIS A 268 2.09 1.32 3.70
N GLY A 269 3.16 1.64 4.41
CA GLY A 269 3.25 1.62 5.87
C GLY A 269 2.88 2.98 6.51
N GLU A 270 3.35 3.20 7.74
CA GLU A 270 3.09 4.41 8.53
C GLU A 270 4.30 4.69 9.43
N MET A 271 4.77 5.93 9.46
CA MET A 271 5.96 6.33 10.23
C MET A 271 5.75 6.27 11.75
N LEU A 272 4.56 6.57 12.25
CA LEU A 272 4.19 6.49 13.68
C LEU A 272 5.18 7.13 14.65
N GLY A 273 5.84 8.21 14.25
CA GLY A 273 6.81 8.95 15.05
C GLY A 273 8.27 8.51 14.85
N ASP A 274 8.54 7.43 14.13
CA ASP A 274 9.90 7.05 13.76
C ASP A 274 10.55 8.17 12.93
N HIS A 275 11.82 8.46 13.18
CA HIS A 275 12.57 9.59 12.57
C HIS A 275 11.88 10.95 12.74
N GLY A 276 11.07 11.10 13.81
CA GLY A 276 10.29 12.31 14.06
C GLY A 276 9.16 12.56 13.05
N LEU A 277 8.70 11.54 12.33
CA LEU A 277 7.71 11.69 11.28
C LEU A 277 6.42 10.90 11.56
N MET A 278 5.32 11.41 11.02
CA MET A 278 4.02 10.73 10.92
C MET A 278 3.64 10.57 9.46
N SER A 279 2.66 9.71 9.17
CA SER A 279 2.17 9.44 7.83
C SER A 279 3.15 8.62 6.98
N LYS A 280 2.99 8.61 5.66
CA LYS A 280 3.73 7.79 4.67
C LYS A 280 4.46 8.71 3.72
N LEU A 281 5.79 8.75 3.81
CA LEU A 281 6.58 9.67 3.00
C LEU A 281 8.07 9.27 2.98
N GLY A 282 8.76 9.74 1.96
CA GLY A 282 10.22 9.75 1.91
C GLY A 282 10.85 8.43 1.51
N PHE A 283 11.72 7.93 2.36
CA PHE A 283 12.64 6.84 2.01
C PHE A 283 12.87 5.82 3.13
N PHE A 284 12.26 5.99 4.28
CA PHE A 284 12.41 5.08 5.42
C PHE A 284 11.58 3.80 5.26
N ASP A 285 12.11 2.68 5.72
CA ASP A 285 11.47 1.37 5.61
C ASP A 285 10.07 1.36 6.22
N GLN A 286 9.80 2.12 7.29
CA GLN A 286 8.51 2.18 7.96
C GLN A 286 7.34 2.59 7.05
N ALA A 287 7.60 3.37 6.02
CA ALA A 287 6.58 3.77 5.05
C ALA A 287 6.47 2.81 3.85
N PHE A 288 7.50 1.99 3.57
CA PHE A 288 7.59 1.19 2.34
C PHE A 288 7.68 -0.31 2.57
N HIS A 289 8.18 -0.78 3.72
CA HIS A 289 8.19 -2.20 4.07
C HIS A 289 6.80 -2.61 4.57
N ILE A 290 6.09 -3.40 3.77
CA ILE A 290 4.68 -3.74 3.94
C ILE A 290 4.48 -5.26 4.03
N PRO A 291 3.36 -5.75 4.58
CA PRO A 291 3.06 -7.18 4.60
C PRO A 291 2.64 -7.69 3.21
N LEU A 292 2.95 -8.95 2.95
CA LEU A 292 2.31 -9.75 1.89
C LEU A 292 2.04 -11.14 2.42
N ILE A 293 0.78 -11.57 2.42
CA ILE A 293 0.35 -12.92 2.76
C ILE A 293 -0.45 -13.45 1.57
N VAL A 294 -0.08 -14.64 1.08
CA VAL A 294 -0.79 -15.31 0.00
C VAL A 294 -1.23 -16.70 0.45
N ARG A 295 -2.54 -16.95 0.40
CA ARG A 295 -3.13 -18.27 0.50
C ARG A 295 -3.48 -18.75 -0.92
N TYR A 296 -2.88 -19.88 -1.33
CA TYR A 296 -3.12 -20.49 -2.63
C TYR A 296 -3.57 -21.96 -2.45
N PRO A 297 -4.88 -22.25 -2.47
CA PRO A 297 -5.41 -23.57 -2.12
C PRO A 297 -5.10 -24.68 -3.14
N ALA A 298 -4.87 -24.35 -4.43
CA ALA A 298 -4.67 -25.34 -5.50
C ALA A 298 -3.51 -26.32 -5.25
N LEU A 299 -2.68 -26.08 -4.22
CA LEU A 299 -1.59 -26.94 -3.80
C LEU A 299 -2.00 -28.04 -2.82
N GLY A 300 -3.26 -28.08 -2.37
CA GLY A 300 -3.73 -29.03 -1.36
C GLY A 300 -2.94 -28.93 -0.04
N GLU A 301 -2.68 -30.06 0.62
CA GLU A 301 -1.79 -30.15 1.79
C GLU A 301 -0.31 -29.97 1.37
N SER A 302 0.02 -28.81 0.81
CA SER A 302 1.35 -28.52 0.30
C SER A 302 2.37 -28.37 1.41
N THR A 303 3.58 -28.84 1.16
CA THR A 303 4.77 -28.66 2.04
C THR A 303 5.21 -27.20 2.15
N VAL A 304 4.57 -26.27 1.42
CA VAL A 304 4.89 -24.83 1.44
C VAL A 304 3.97 -24.01 2.33
N ALA A 305 2.89 -24.57 2.88
CA ALA A 305 2.02 -23.86 3.80
C ALA A 305 2.80 -23.37 5.04
N GLY A 306 2.60 -22.10 5.41
CA GLY A 306 3.33 -21.46 6.52
C GLY A 306 4.77 -21.03 6.18
N ARG A 307 5.20 -21.15 4.93
CA ARG A 307 6.53 -20.72 4.49
C ARG A 307 6.68 -19.19 4.63
N VAL A 308 7.82 -18.77 5.16
CA VAL A 308 8.29 -17.39 5.11
C VAL A 308 9.25 -17.24 3.92
N VAL A 309 9.00 -16.26 3.06
CA VAL A 309 9.87 -15.92 1.92
C VAL A 309 10.74 -14.73 2.31
N ASP A 310 12.06 -14.93 2.36
CA ASP A 310 13.03 -13.90 2.73
C ASP A 310 13.63 -13.17 1.52
N SER A 311 13.31 -13.60 0.31
CA SER A 311 13.68 -12.88 -0.91
C SER A 311 12.94 -11.55 -1.00
N PHE A 312 13.58 -10.56 -1.61
CA PHE A 312 12.94 -9.28 -1.90
C PHE A 312 11.78 -9.46 -2.88
N THR A 313 10.63 -8.92 -2.51
CA THR A 313 9.43 -8.85 -3.34
C THR A 313 8.87 -7.43 -3.32
N GLU A 314 8.13 -7.08 -4.34
CA GLU A 314 7.59 -5.74 -4.53
C GLU A 314 6.07 -5.79 -4.75
N ASN A 315 5.36 -4.74 -4.35
CA ASN A 315 3.90 -4.73 -4.43
C ASN A 315 3.39 -4.84 -5.89
N LEU A 316 4.18 -4.38 -6.85
CA LEU A 316 3.89 -4.56 -8.28
C LEU A 316 4.02 -6.01 -8.78
N ASP A 317 4.53 -6.95 -7.96
CA ASP A 317 4.55 -8.38 -8.27
C ASP A 317 3.17 -9.03 -8.09
N VAL A 318 2.24 -8.38 -7.38
CA VAL A 318 0.92 -8.94 -7.07
C VAL A 318 0.09 -9.14 -8.34
N MET A 319 0.06 -8.15 -9.24
CA MET A 319 -0.69 -8.24 -10.49
C MET A 319 -0.22 -9.41 -11.37
N PRO A 320 1.06 -9.51 -11.76
CA PRO A 320 1.53 -10.63 -12.58
C PRO A 320 1.38 -11.98 -11.87
N THR A 321 1.49 -12.02 -10.53
CA THR A 321 1.25 -13.25 -9.76
C THR A 321 -0.19 -13.73 -9.88
N LEU A 322 -1.16 -12.86 -9.66
CA LEU A 322 -2.56 -13.23 -9.75
C LEU A 322 -2.93 -13.70 -11.16
N LEU A 323 -2.47 -13.00 -12.20
CA LEU A 323 -2.71 -13.38 -13.58
C LEU A 323 -2.09 -14.74 -13.92
N ASP A 324 -0.84 -14.99 -13.50
CA ASP A 324 -0.17 -16.29 -13.69
C ASP A 324 -0.90 -17.42 -12.96
N LEU A 325 -1.35 -17.19 -11.71
CA LEU A 325 -2.06 -18.21 -10.93
C LEU A 325 -3.41 -18.61 -11.53
N ILE A 326 -4.10 -17.68 -12.20
CA ILE A 326 -5.36 -17.98 -12.92
C ILE A 326 -5.16 -18.42 -14.38
N GLY A 327 -3.89 -18.47 -14.84
CA GLY A 327 -3.55 -18.87 -16.21
C GLY A 327 -3.85 -17.81 -17.28
N ALA A 328 -3.96 -16.54 -16.88
CA ALA A 328 -4.11 -15.41 -17.79
C ALA A 328 -2.74 -14.92 -18.30
N GLU A 329 -2.75 -14.25 -19.45
CA GLU A 329 -1.54 -13.62 -20.00
C GLU A 329 -1.12 -12.41 -19.12
N ILE A 330 0.18 -12.32 -18.83
CA ILE A 330 0.74 -11.17 -18.11
C ILE A 330 1.00 -10.05 -19.15
N PRO A 331 0.39 -8.86 -18.99
CA PRO A 331 0.62 -7.76 -19.89
C PRO A 331 2.08 -7.32 -19.95
N ARG A 332 2.56 -6.96 -21.13
CA ARG A 332 3.95 -6.50 -21.35
C ARG A 332 4.34 -5.27 -20.54
N GLN A 333 3.37 -4.46 -20.12
CA GLN A 333 3.66 -3.32 -19.24
C GLN A 333 4.12 -3.71 -17.85
N CYS A 334 3.81 -4.94 -17.37
CA CYS A 334 4.15 -5.39 -16.03
C CYS A 334 5.66 -5.48 -15.87
N GLN A 335 6.17 -4.79 -14.87
CA GLN A 335 7.59 -4.78 -14.48
C GLN A 335 7.82 -5.65 -13.23
N GLY A 336 6.73 -6.08 -12.58
CA GLY A 336 6.74 -7.08 -11.51
C GLY A 336 7.03 -8.48 -12.03
N GLN A 337 7.42 -9.36 -11.12
CA GLN A 337 7.70 -10.77 -11.36
C GLN A 337 6.67 -11.64 -10.66
N SER A 338 6.19 -12.71 -11.32
CA SER A 338 5.27 -13.65 -10.68
C SER A 338 5.92 -14.36 -9.49
N LEU A 339 5.21 -14.36 -8.37
CA LEU A 339 5.59 -15.06 -7.14
C LEU A 339 5.21 -16.55 -7.17
N ARG A 340 4.66 -17.07 -8.26
CA ARG A 340 4.15 -18.43 -8.38
C ARG A 340 5.16 -19.48 -7.93
N SER A 341 6.43 -19.34 -8.29
CA SER A 341 7.49 -20.30 -7.92
C SER A 341 7.73 -20.41 -6.41
N PHE A 342 7.41 -19.38 -5.64
CA PHE A 342 7.43 -19.45 -4.17
C PHE A 342 6.20 -20.13 -3.58
N LEU A 343 5.11 -20.16 -4.35
CA LEU A 343 3.80 -20.66 -3.91
C LEU A 343 3.54 -22.10 -4.34
N ASP A 344 4.09 -22.58 -5.46
CA ASP A 344 3.80 -23.88 -6.05
C ASP A 344 4.72 -25.02 -5.58
N GLY A 345 5.62 -24.75 -4.65
CA GLY A 345 6.56 -25.74 -4.10
C GLY A 345 7.73 -26.08 -5.01
N SER A 346 7.89 -25.41 -6.16
CA SER A 346 9.03 -25.63 -7.07
C SER A 346 10.35 -25.15 -6.46
N MET A 347 10.32 -24.19 -5.52
CA MET A 347 11.49 -23.68 -4.81
C MET A 347 11.68 -24.36 -3.45
N PRO A 348 12.93 -24.71 -3.08
CA PRO A 348 13.25 -25.13 -1.74
C PRO A 348 13.02 -23.99 -0.73
N GLU A 349 12.91 -24.35 0.55
CA GLU A 349 12.84 -23.33 1.61
C GLU A 349 14.10 -22.45 1.61
N GLY A 350 13.91 -21.12 1.67
CA GLY A 350 14.98 -20.12 1.56
C GLY A 350 15.56 -19.94 0.15
N GLY A 351 15.06 -20.66 -0.86
CA GLY A 351 15.47 -20.53 -2.26
C GLY A 351 14.73 -19.40 -2.97
N ALA A 352 15.35 -18.91 -4.05
CA ALA A 352 14.72 -18.00 -5.02
C ALA A 352 14.96 -18.50 -6.45
N PRO A 353 14.11 -18.12 -7.43
CA PRO A 353 14.35 -18.42 -8.83
C PRO A 353 15.70 -17.85 -9.31
N GLU A 354 16.29 -18.50 -10.29
CA GLU A 354 17.50 -17.95 -10.93
C GLU A 354 17.21 -16.56 -11.52
N GLY A 355 18.10 -15.60 -11.26
CA GLY A 355 17.90 -14.21 -11.68
C GLY A 355 16.88 -13.42 -10.87
N TRP A 356 16.39 -13.96 -9.74
CA TRP A 356 15.50 -13.20 -8.86
C TRP A 356 16.21 -11.97 -8.29
N ARG A 357 15.44 -10.89 -8.07
CA ARG A 357 15.99 -9.63 -7.58
C ARG A 357 16.68 -9.78 -6.21
N THR A 358 17.77 -9.04 -6.05
CA THR A 358 18.56 -8.94 -4.81
C THR A 358 18.38 -7.60 -4.11
N SER A 359 17.60 -6.71 -4.69
CA SER A 359 17.31 -5.36 -4.19
C SER A 359 15.89 -4.97 -4.52
N VAL A 360 15.39 -3.94 -3.85
CA VAL A 360 14.09 -3.30 -4.10
C VAL A 360 14.27 -1.81 -4.36
N HIS A 361 13.28 -1.24 -5.04
CA HIS A 361 13.32 0.15 -5.44
C HIS A 361 11.99 0.83 -5.16
N TRP A 362 12.06 2.10 -4.76
CA TRP A 362 10.87 2.94 -4.67
C TRP A 362 11.19 4.39 -4.98
N GLU A 363 10.14 5.15 -5.20
CA GLU A 363 10.22 6.57 -5.53
C GLU A 363 9.23 7.35 -4.67
N PHE A 364 9.57 8.59 -4.38
CA PHE A 364 8.66 9.50 -3.71
C PHE A 364 8.73 10.89 -4.34
N ASP A 365 7.57 11.41 -4.75
CA ASP A 365 7.44 12.74 -5.32
C ASP A 365 6.81 13.70 -4.31
N PHE A 366 7.55 14.73 -3.95
CA PHE A 366 7.13 15.77 -3.00
C PHE A 366 6.99 17.14 -3.65
N ARG A 367 6.57 17.17 -4.94
CA ARG A 367 6.42 18.42 -5.72
C ARG A 367 5.45 19.43 -5.09
N THR A 368 4.51 18.98 -4.29
CA THR A 368 3.60 19.86 -3.53
C THR A 368 4.34 20.69 -2.49
N TRP A 369 5.58 20.32 -2.11
CA TRP A 369 6.42 21.06 -1.18
C TRP A 369 7.33 22.10 -1.87
N ALA A 370 7.38 22.14 -3.20
CA ALA A 370 8.34 22.93 -3.99
C ALA A 370 8.46 24.38 -3.49
N GLY A 371 7.35 25.06 -3.29
CA GLY A 371 7.33 26.44 -2.77
C GLY A 371 7.87 26.57 -1.35
N ALA A 372 7.66 25.58 -0.50
CA ALA A 372 8.14 25.55 0.88
C ALA A 372 9.65 25.28 0.99
N VAL A 373 10.20 24.49 0.06
CA VAL A 373 11.62 24.08 0.10
C VAL A 373 12.52 24.85 -0.85
N GLY A 374 11.95 25.73 -1.70
CA GLY A 374 12.71 26.56 -2.62
C GLY A 374 13.29 25.80 -3.82
N LEU A 375 12.68 24.66 -4.19
CA LEU A 375 13.04 23.84 -5.36
C LEU A 375 12.00 24.01 -6.46
N SER A 376 12.35 23.61 -7.69
CA SER A 376 11.36 23.39 -8.74
C SER A 376 10.56 22.12 -8.46
N GLY A 377 9.30 22.02 -8.90
CA GLY A 377 8.50 20.80 -8.74
C GLY A 377 9.18 19.56 -9.34
N HIS A 378 9.90 19.72 -10.46
CA HIS A 378 10.65 18.62 -11.08
C HIS A 378 11.87 18.16 -10.29
N SER A 379 12.37 18.99 -9.36
CA SER A 379 13.48 18.65 -8.48
C SER A 379 13.00 18.07 -7.12
N CYS A 380 11.70 18.07 -6.86
CA CYS A 380 11.10 17.55 -5.64
C CYS A 380 10.73 16.06 -5.80
N ASN A 381 11.71 15.23 -6.09
CA ASN A 381 11.53 13.78 -6.13
C ASN A 381 12.81 13.08 -5.68
N LEU A 382 12.65 11.85 -5.24
CA LEU A 382 13.72 10.96 -4.87
C LEU A 382 13.46 9.55 -5.42
N ALA A 383 14.55 8.78 -5.54
CA ALA A 383 14.51 7.36 -5.86
C ALA A 383 15.46 6.61 -4.91
N VAL A 384 15.07 5.41 -4.55
CA VAL A 384 15.79 4.57 -3.58
C VAL A 384 16.18 3.26 -4.22
N HIS A 385 17.41 2.84 -3.96
CA HIS A 385 17.90 1.48 -4.15
C HIS A 385 18.28 0.90 -2.78
N ARG A 386 17.70 -0.24 -2.43
CA ARG A 386 17.91 -0.91 -1.15
C ARG A 386 18.17 -2.40 -1.35
N ASP A 387 19.27 -2.90 -0.78
CA ASP A 387 19.56 -4.32 -0.61
C ASP A 387 19.73 -4.68 0.89
N HIS A 388 20.26 -5.86 1.19
CA HIS A 388 20.46 -6.27 2.60
C HIS A 388 21.56 -5.48 3.31
N SER A 389 22.53 -4.93 2.57
CA SER A 389 23.73 -4.29 3.12
C SER A 389 23.59 -2.78 3.21
N GLY A 390 22.78 -2.17 2.34
CA GLY A 390 22.70 -0.72 2.30
C GLY A 390 21.45 -0.17 1.61
N LYS A 391 21.25 1.12 1.83
CA LYS A 391 20.21 1.91 1.18
C LYS A 391 20.79 3.21 0.65
N TYR A 392 20.65 3.43 -0.64
CA TYR A 392 21.01 4.66 -1.31
C TYR A 392 19.77 5.45 -1.69
N VAL A 393 19.75 6.73 -1.30
CA VAL A 393 18.66 7.66 -1.62
C VAL A 393 19.22 8.76 -2.52
N HIS A 394 18.71 8.80 -3.74
CA HIS A 394 19.03 9.85 -4.71
C HIS A 394 17.93 10.91 -4.73
N PHE A 395 18.29 12.14 -4.46
CA PHE A 395 17.41 13.29 -4.58
C PHE A 395 17.71 14.07 -5.85
N ALA A 396 16.71 14.44 -6.62
CA ALA A 396 16.91 15.27 -7.82
C ALA A 396 17.33 16.71 -7.47
N GLY A 397 16.98 17.22 -6.30
CA GLY A 397 17.23 18.60 -5.87
C GLY A 397 18.15 18.77 -4.66
N TRP A 398 18.55 17.67 -4.00
CA TRP A 398 19.40 17.68 -2.81
C TRP A 398 20.54 16.65 -2.96
N PRO A 399 21.60 16.75 -2.11
CA PRO A 399 22.64 15.74 -2.07
C PRO A 399 22.05 14.35 -1.76
N ALA A 400 22.62 13.32 -2.40
CA ALA A 400 22.30 11.93 -2.10
C ALA A 400 22.82 11.53 -0.71
N ILE A 401 22.17 10.55 -0.10
CA ILE A 401 22.56 9.95 1.18
C ILE A 401 22.62 8.43 1.08
N PHE A 402 23.36 7.81 2.00
CA PHE A 402 23.50 6.37 2.11
C PHE A 402 23.32 5.92 3.56
N PHE A 403 22.68 4.78 3.78
CA PHE A 403 22.62 4.08 5.05
C PHE A 403 23.33 2.74 4.95
N ASP A 404 24.27 2.48 5.84
CA ASP A 404 24.95 1.20 6.00
C ASP A 404 24.09 0.31 6.90
N LEU A 405 23.20 -0.49 6.31
CA LEU A 405 22.19 -1.26 7.04
C LEU A 405 22.78 -2.41 7.87
N GLU A 406 24.03 -2.82 7.61
CA GLU A 406 24.71 -3.80 8.46
C GLU A 406 25.12 -3.20 9.81
N LYS A 407 25.44 -1.90 9.85
CA LYS A 407 25.85 -1.19 11.08
C LYS A 407 24.73 -0.36 11.69
N ASP A 408 23.80 0.11 10.87
CA ASP A 408 22.72 1.01 11.22
C ASP A 408 21.40 0.50 10.60
N PRO A 409 20.87 -0.64 11.07
CA PRO A 409 19.64 -1.22 10.52
C PRO A 409 18.39 -0.35 10.79
N ASP A 410 18.47 0.57 11.73
CA ASP A 410 17.40 1.52 12.05
C ASP A 410 17.52 2.86 11.28
N GLU A 411 18.49 3.01 10.37
CA GLU A 411 18.64 4.19 9.51
C GLU A 411 18.80 5.53 10.27
N ARG A 412 19.49 5.50 11.41
CA ARG A 412 19.67 6.67 12.30
C ARG A 412 20.76 7.62 11.85
N GLN A 413 21.70 7.15 11.01
CA GLN A 413 22.89 7.88 10.60
C GLN A 413 23.08 7.87 9.09
N PRO A 414 22.56 8.85 8.35
CA PRO A 414 22.84 8.99 6.93
C PRO A 414 24.30 9.39 6.70
N LEU A 415 24.88 8.79 5.69
CA LEU A 415 26.24 9.07 5.24
C LEU A 415 26.18 9.84 3.92
N SER A 416 26.95 10.92 3.80
CA SER A 416 27.08 11.71 2.57
C SER A 416 28.31 11.34 1.75
N ASP A 417 29.24 10.56 2.33
CA ASP A 417 30.45 10.06 1.70
C ASP A 417 30.70 8.61 2.17
N HIS A 418 30.34 7.66 1.33
CA HIS A 418 30.56 6.23 1.56
C HIS A 418 31.11 5.59 0.29
N CYS A 419 32.07 4.67 0.42
CA CYS A 419 32.75 4.06 -0.73
C CYS A 419 31.81 3.33 -1.70
N GLU A 420 30.68 2.78 -1.20
CA GLU A 420 29.72 2.06 -2.02
C GLU A 420 28.69 2.95 -2.74
N MET A 421 28.59 4.24 -2.41
CA MET A 421 27.56 5.14 -3.01
C MET A 421 27.60 5.13 -4.53
N SER A 422 28.79 5.04 -5.15
CA SER A 422 28.93 4.99 -6.60
C SER A 422 28.32 3.72 -7.20
N ASN A 423 28.49 2.57 -6.55
CA ASN A 423 27.95 1.28 -7.00
C ASN A 423 26.43 1.29 -6.92
N TYR A 424 25.88 1.78 -5.81
CA TYR A 424 24.43 1.89 -5.62
C TYR A 424 23.78 2.91 -6.56
N ALA A 425 24.47 4.03 -6.83
CA ALA A 425 24.01 5.01 -7.82
C ALA A 425 23.96 4.42 -9.24
N SER A 426 24.98 3.60 -9.61
CA SER A 426 24.98 2.88 -10.89
C SER A 426 23.84 1.86 -10.94
N ALA A 427 23.64 1.07 -9.90
CA ALA A 427 22.54 0.09 -9.83
C ALA A 427 21.16 0.77 -9.92
N LEU A 428 21.00 1.93 -9.28
CA LEU A 428 19.77 2.73 -9.40
C LEU A 428 19.55 3.24 -10.83
N LEU A 429 20.61 3.65 -11.51
CA LEU A 429 20.53 4.08 -12.91
C LEU A 429 20.22 2.90 -13.83
N ASP A 430 20.87 1.75 -13.63
CA ASP A 430 20.61 0.53 -14.39
C ASP A 430 19.14 0.09 -14.23
N TRP A 431 18.62 0.11 -12.99
CA TRP A 431 17.20 -0.15 -12.74
C TRP A 431 16.31 0.79 -13.54
N ARG A 432 16.58 2.11 -13.50
CA ARG A 432 15.80 3.10 -14.27
C ARG A 432 15.81 2.85 -15.77
N LEU A 433 16.97 2.49 -16.33
CA LEU A 433 17.13 2.25 -17.77
C LEU A 433 16.48 0.91 -18.21
N THR A 434 16.46 -0.08 -17.34
CA THR A 434 15.90 -1.40 -17.66
C THR A 434 14.40 -1.50 -17.35
N THR A 435 13.86 -0.56 -16.59
CA THR A 435 12.42 -0.51 -16.22
C THR A 435 11.69 0.69 -16.83
N ASP A 436 12.24 1.35 -17.84
CA ASP A 436 11.51 2.32 -18.66
C ASP A 436 10.34 1.63 -19.40
N GLU A 437 9.35 2.40 -19.80
CA GLU A 437 8.18 1.91 -20.51
C GLU A 437 8.58 1.22 -21.83
N GLN A 438 8.27 -0.07 -21.96
CA GLN A 438 8.75 -0.93 -23.05
C GLN A 438 7.63 -1.54 -23.92
N VAL A 439 6.37 -1.12 -23.73
CA VAL A 439 5.22 -1.74 -24.43
C VAL A 439 5.39 -1.79 -25.95
N LEU A 440 5.98 -0.76 -26.54
CA LEU A 440 6.23 -0.68 -27.97
C LEU A 440 7.72 -0.75 -28.36
N SER A 441 8.65 -0.65 -27.44
CA SER A 441 10.08 -0.62 -27.74
C SER A 441 10.61 -1.90 -28.40
N ASP A 442 9.94 -3.04 -28.15
CA ASP A 442 10.26 -4.32 -28.74
C ASP A 442 9.62 -4.53 -30.14
N HIS A 443 8.83 -3.59 -30.62
CA HIS A 443 8.17 -3.69 -31.92
C HIS A 443 9.00 -3.01 -33.00
N LEU A 444 9.31 -3.72 -34.07
CA LEU A 444 10.04 -3.20 -35.21
C LEU A 444 9.26 -3.42 -36.51
N ALA A 445 8.94 -2.33 -37.20
CA ALA A 445 8.34 -2.37 -38.51
C ALA A 445 9.39 -2.65 -39.59
N LEU A 446 9.26 -3.73 -40.32
CA LEU A 446 10.14 -4.11 -41.42
C LEU A 446 9.36 -4.24 -42.74
N PRO A 447 10.04 -4.18 -43.91
CA PRO A 447 9.43 -4.58 -45.17
C PRO A 447 8.93 -6.04 -45.08
N GLY A 448 7.61 -6.23 -44.97
CA GLY A 448 7.00 -7.54 -44.78
C GLY A 448 6.14 -7.66 -43.53
N GLY A 449 6.18 -6.68 -42.63
CA GLY A 449 5.33 -6.63 -41.46
C GLY A 449 6.02 -6.19 -40.18
N MET A 450 5.26 -6.17 -39.08
CA MET A 450 5.74 -5.90 -37.73
C MET A 450 6.36 -7.19 -37.16
N ILE A 451 7.52 -7.09 -36.56
CA ILE A 451 8.11 -8.15 -35.74
C ILE A 451 8.19 -7.67 -34.29
N VAL A 452 8.18 -8.61 -33.35
CA VAL A 452 8.46 -8.37 -31.93
C VAL A 452 9.84 -8.93 -31.64
N LEU A 453 10.71 -8.10 -31.09
CA LEU A 453 12.04 -8.53 -30.63
C LEU A 453 11.86 -9.32 -29.33
N ASP A 454 12.47 -10.48 -29.24
CA ASP A 454 12.54 -11.21 -27.97
C ASP A 454 13.53 -10.48 -27.08
N GLY A 455 13.08 -10.00 -25.91
CA GLY A 455 13.88 -9.30 -24.92
C GLY A 455 14.81 -10.23 -24.14
#